data_ee07e8b9b4f2f8cb855b5eadd649e890
#
_entry.id   ee07e8b9b4f2f8cb855b5eadd649e890
#
_cell.length_a   1.000
_cell.length_b   1.000
_cell.length_c   1.000
_cell.angle_alpha   90.00
_cell.angle_beta   90.00
_cell.angle_gamma   90.00
#
_symmetry.space_group_name_H-M   'P 1'
#
loop_
_entity.id
_entity.type
_entity.pdbx_description
1 polymer ?
#
loop_
_entity_poly.entity_id
_entity_poly.type
_entity_poly.pdbx_seq_one_letter_code
_entity_poly.pdbx_strand_id
1 'polypeptide(L)'
;MFGRRKAMPQATVDVATSPPLAPIAPVDLTSHEQVSAVLGVAAGIGQVLIAAGTTNFDAKNQVVAVTEAYGLFHCHVDLTYTRIRLFSYVADSRRNPVTVVRVMPAPVQDFLRLRRVDTLIRDILSGRASLVDAQARLNAIITAPPSLGLVGVVCSWMVLGGAVTLLLGGDVWAAAASTVASGLVIWLAAVLGRRGLPLFFQNVAGGFCAAVFASAVYHAGLVVGLLLRPSMVIATSIIALLAGLTLVQAIHNGVSFAPVTGNARFFDTMLITGGVVAGVAIGIEVSVLLHVPLPPMETIAAPNLASATIRVLGGAVASAAFARACYADWLSVGVSGLTALVGSSVFYFML
;
A
#
# COMPACT_ATOMS: atom_id res chain seq x y z
N MET A 1 -43.25 -12.41 -6.14
CA MET A 1 -41.92 -12.87 -5.72
C MET A 1 -40.93 -11.79 -6.12
N PHE A 2 -40.71 -10.79 -5.26
CA PHE A 2 -39.88 -9.62 -5.55
C PHE A 2 -38.43 -9.95 -5.21
N GLY A 3 -37.59 -10.13 -6.24
CA GLY A 3 -36.15 -10.29 -6.08
C GLY A 3 -35.56 -8.99 -5.56
N ARG A 4 -35.15 -8.93 -4.29
CA ARG A 4 -34.28 -7.89 -3.75
C ARG A 4 -32.99 -7.88 -4.57
N ARG A 5 -32.79 -6.85 -5.40
CA ARG A 5 -31.45 -6.55 -5.92
C ARG A 5 -30.55 -6.34 -4.71
N LYS A 6 -29.62 -7.26 -4.50
CA LYS A 6 -28.54 -7.07 -3.51
C LYS A 6 -27.81 -5.79 -3.90
N ALA A 7 -27.76 -4.83 -2.99
CA ALA A 7 -26.91 -3.66 -3.13
C ALA A 7 -25.46 -4.14 -3.37
N MET A 8 -24.86 -3.70 -4.46
CA MET A 8 -23.44 -3.96 -4.70
C MET A 8 -22.64 -3.30 -3.58
N PRO A 9 -21.58 -3.95 -3.07
CA PRO A 9 -20.71 -3.32 -2.10
C PRO A 9 -20.15 -2.01 -2.69
N GLN A 10 -20.11 -0.98 -1.86
CA GLN A 10 -19.56 0.33 -2.27
C GLN A 10 -18.08 0.18 -2.65
N ALA A 11 -17.69 0.83 -3.74
CA ALA A 11 -16.29 0.89 -4.17
C ALA A 11 -15.45 1.64 -3.13
N THR A 12 -14.20 1.21 -2.93
CA THR A 12 -13.24 1.89 -2.04
C THR A 12 -12.82 3.26 -2.55
N VAL A 13 -12.98 3.50 -3.84
CA VAL A 13 -12.81 4.80 -4.49
C VAL A 13 -14.20 5.37 -4.73
N ASP A 14 -14.41 6.63 -4.34
CA ASP A 14 -15.70 7.31 -4.46
C ASP A 14 -16.01 7.60 -5.94
N VAL A 15 -16.86 6.77 -6.53
CA VAL A 15 -17.32 6.86 -7.92
C VAL A 15 -18.83 7.03 -7.93
N ALA A 16 -19.32 7.74 -8.91
CA ALA A 16 -20.77 7.83 -9.17
C ALA A 16 -21.37 6.42 -9.27
N THR A 17 -22.31 6.09 -8.38
CA THR A 17 -22.87 4.75 -8.21
C THR A 17 -23.83 4.31 -9.29
N SER A 18 -24.19 5.23 -10.20
CA SER A 18 -25.10 4.95 -11.33
C SER A 18 -24.35 5.20 -12.64
N PRO A 19 -24.26 4.19 -13.52
CA PRO A 19 -23.75 4.43 -14.86
C PRO A 19 -24.68 5.43 -15.57
N PRO A 20 -24.14 6.32 -16.42
CA PRO A 20 -24.97 7.22 -17.18
C PRO A 20 -25.95 6.45 -18.07
N LEU A 21 -27.20 6.92 -18.14
CA LEU A 21 -28.23 6.33 -18.99
C LEU A 21 -27.91 6.46 -20.49
N ALA A 22 -27.04 7.39 -20.84
CA ALA A 22 -26.47 7.59 -22.16
C ALA A 22 -24.98 7.87 -22.05
N PRO A 23 -24.18 7.55 -23.09
CA PRO A 23 -22.75 7.86 -23.09
C PRO A 23 -22.56 9.38 -23.01
N ILE A 24 -21.73 9.81 -22.06
CA ILE A 24 -21.50 11.24 -21.76
C ILE A 24 -20.53 11.86 -22.76
N ALA A 25 -19.58 11.06 -23.23
CA ALA A 25 -18.61 11.43 -24.26
C ALA A 25 -18.58 10.35 -25.35
N PRO A 26 -19.62 10.24 -26.19
CA PRO A 26 -19.73 9.14 -27.13
C PRO A 26 -18.60 9.15 -28.14
N VAL A 27 -18.05 7.97 -28.35
CA VAL A 27 -16.96 7.68 -29.28
C VAL A 27 -17.52 6.87 -30.42
N ASP A 28 -16.92 6.98 -31.61
CA ASP A 28 -17.34 6.16 -32.76
C ASP A 28 -16.92 4.68 -32.50
N LEU A 29 -17.94 3.88 -32.12
CA LEU A 29 -17.77 2.46 -31.80
C LEU A 29 -17.64 1.58 -33.06
N THR A 30 -17.75 2.15 -34.26
CA THR A 30 -17.50 1.45 -35.53
C THR A 30 -15.98 1.43 -35.82
N SER A 31 -15.21 2.37 -35.28
CA SER A 31 -13.77 2.46 -35.44
C SER A 31 -13.04 1.54 -34.47
N HIS A 32 -12.30 0.57 -35.00
CA HIS A 32 -11.42 -0.32 -34.22
C HIS A 32 -10.38 0.47 -33.40
N GLU A 33 -9.86 1.57 -33.95
CA GLU A 33 -8.88 2.43 -33.31
C GLU A 33 -9.46 3.11 -32.06
N GLN A 34 -10.67 3.68 -32.18
CA GLN A 34 -11.32 4.35 -31.07
C GLN A 34 -11.73 3.37 -29.96
N VAL A 35 -12.26 2.20 -30.30
CA VAL A 35 -12.56 1.14 -29.32
C VAL A 35 -11.28 0.70 -28.62
N SER A 36 -10.17 0.51 -29.34
CA SER A 36 -8.88 0.18 -28.77
C SER A 36 -8.35 1.26 -27.84
N ALA A 37 -8.56 2.54 -28.18
CA ALA A 37 -8.14 3.68 -27.35
C ALA A 37 -8.95 3.73 -26.05
N VAL A 38 -10.27 3.53 -26.08
CA VAL A 38 -11.13 3.44 -24.88
C VAL A 38 -10.67 2.31 -23.97
N LEU A 39 -10.48 1.10 -24.53
CA LEU A 39 -9.99 -0.05 -23.78
C LEU A 39 -8.57 0.21 -23.22
N GLY A 40 -7.73 0.93 -23.97
CA GLY A 40 -6.37 1.32 -23.55
C GLY A 40 -6.38 2.25 -22.32
N VAL A 41 -7.26 3.25 -22.32
CA VAL A 41 -7.45 4.15 -21.17
C VAL A 41 -7.99 3.39 -19.96
N ALA A 42 -9.04 2.60 -20.14
CA ALA A 42 -9.66 1.82 -19.08
C ALA A 42 -8.68 0.79 -18.47
N ALA A 43 -7.91 0.09 -19.32
CA ALA A 43 -6.86 -0.82 -18.86
C ALA A 43 -5.74 -0.11 -18.10
N GLY A 44 -5.34 1.08 -18.54
CA GLY A 44 -4.34 1.88 -17.86
C GLY A 44 -4.82 2.39 -16.50
N ILE A 45 -6.07 2.83 -16.40
CA ILE A 45 -6.71 3.18 -15.12
C ILE A 45 -6.72 1.96 -14.19
N GLY A 46 -7.22 0.81 -14.64
CA GLY A 46 -7.22 -0.43 -13.86
C GLY A 46 -5.82 -0.84 -13.40
N GLN A 47 -4.81 -0.69 -14.25
CA GLN A 47 -3.42 -0.96 -13.91
C GLN A 47 -2.92 -0.10 -12.75
N VAL A 48 -3.20 1.21 -12.77
CA VAL A 48 -2.78 2.13 -11.69
C VAL A 48 -3.55 1.84 -10.40
N LEU A 49 -4.85 1.58 -10.46
CA LEU A 49 -5.69 1.26 -9.30
C LEU A 49 -5.16 0.02 -8.57
N ILE A 50 -4.92 -1.08 -9.30
CA ILE A 50 -4.44 -2.34 -8.70
C ILE A 50 -3.02 -2.21 -8.18
N ALA A 51 -2.14 -1.51 -8.91
CA ALA A 51 -0.77 -1.26 -8.46
C ALA A 51 -0.73 -0.42 -7.18
N ALA A 52 -1.66 0.55 -7.04
CA ALA A 52 -1.79 1.36 -5.82
C ALA A 52 -2.50 0.64 -4.65
N GLY A 53 -2.96 -0.60 -4.86
CA GLY A 53 -3.52 -1.43 -3.80
C GLY A 53 -5.05 -1.49 -3.73
N THR A 54 -5.76 -0.97 -4.73
CA THR A 54 -7.21 -1.16 -4.86
C THR A 54 -7.54 -2.63 -5.07
N THR A 55 -8.69 -3.09 -4.56
CA THR A 55 -9.12 -4.48 -4.73
C THR A 55 -9.50 -4.77 -6.18
N ASN A 56 -9.42 -6.04 -6.59
CA ASN A 56 -9.80 -6.43 -7.95
C ASN A 56 -11.26 -6.10 -8.25
N PHE A 57 -12.15 -6.26 -7.26
CA PHE A 57 -13.56 -5.96 -7.40
C PHE A 57 -13.82 -4.48 -7.69
N ASP A 58 -13.23 -3.61 -6.86
CA ASP A 58 -13.39 -2.16 -7.03
C ASP A 58 -12.75 -1.67 -8.32
N ALA A 59 -11.53 -2.14 -8.63
CA ALA A 59 -10.85 -1.79 -9.87
C ALA A 59 -11.66 -2.22 -11.11
N LYS A 60 -12.28 -3.41 -11.07
CA LYS A 60 -13.16 -3.88 -12.15
C LYS A 60 -14.37 -2.97 -12.35
N ASN A 61 -15.05 -2.60 -11.25
CA ASN A 61 -16.21 -1.73 -11.31
C ASN A 61 -15.86 -0.35 -11.90
N GLN A 62 -14.71 0.20 -11.50
CA GLN A 62 -14.21 1.47 -12.04
C GLN A 62 -13.91 1.38 -13.53
N VAL A 63 -13.22 0.32 -13.95
CA VAL A 63 -12.89 0.07 -15.37
C VAL A 63 -14.14 -0.06 -16.21
N VAL A 64 -15.15 -0.80 -15.74
CA VAL A 64 -16.44 -0.94 -16.43
C VAL A 64 -17.16 0.41 -16.53
N ALA A 65 -17.24 1.17 -15.43
CA ALA A 65 -17.87 2.49 -15.44
C ALA A 65 -17.20 3.45 -16.42
N VAL A 66 -15.88 3.42 -16.55
CA VAL A 66 -15.12 4.22 -17.52
C VAL A 66 -15.45 3.80 -18.95
N THR A 67 -15.53 2.49 -19.26
CA THR A 67 -15.86 2.04 -20.61
C THR A 67 -17.30 2.40 -20.98
N GLU A 68 -18.24 2.29 -20.04
CA GLU A 68 -19.65 2.66 -20.23
C GLU A 68 -19.83 4.17 -20.46
N ALA A 69 -19.05 5.02 -19.79
CA ALA A 69 -19.08 6.47 -19.98
C ALA A 69 -18.74 6.88 -21.42
N TYR A 70 -17.89 6.12 -22.11
CA TYR A 70 -17.58 6.29 -23.53
C TYR A 70 -18.52 5.52 -24.48
N GLY A 71 -19.56 4.85 -23.95
CA GLY A 71 -20.55 4.13 -24.72
C GLY A 71 -20.23 2.64 -24.95
N LEU A 72 -19.15 2.12 -24.40
CA LEU A 72 -18.76 0.73 -24.57
C LEU A 72 -19.37 -0.16 -23.46
N PHE A 73 -20.67 -0.49 -23.60
CA PHE A 73 -21.47 -1.20 -22.60
C PHE A 73 -21.15 -2.70 -22.47
N HIS A 74 -20.54 -3.31 -23.48
CA HIS A 74 -20.22 -4.75 -23.51
C HIS A 74 -18.72 -5.00 -23.41
N CYS A 75 -18.09 -4.44 -22.39
CA CYS A 75 -16.69 -4.68 -22.11
C CYS A 75 -16.53 -5.81 -21.09
N HIS A 76 -15.78 -6.84 -21.45
CA HIS A 76 -15.38 -7.90 -20.54
C HIS A 76 -14.05 -7.54 -19.90
N VAL A 77 -14.02 -7.54 -18.57
CA VAL A 77 -12.86 -7.20 -17.76
C VAL A 77 -12.42 -8.43 -16.98
N ASP A 78 -11.23 -8.93 -17.30
CA ASP A 78 -10.57 -10.02 -16.58
C ASP A 78 -9.33 -9.47 -15.86
N LEU A 79 -9.33 -9.58 -14.54
CA LEU A 79 -8.30 -9.09 -13.66
C LEU A 79 -7.66 -10.26 -12.93
N THR A 80 -6.39 -10.47 -13.21
CA THR A 80 -5.56 -11.43 -12.47
C THR A 80 -4.47 -10.69 -11.69
N TYR A 81 -3.74 -11.41 -10.85
CA TYR A 81 -2.68 -10.81 -10.03
C TYR A 81 -1.60 -10.09 -10.86
N THR A 82 -1.30 -10.60 -12.07
CA THR A 82 -0.20 -10.09 -12.90
C THR A 82 -0.65 -9.40 -14.18
N ARG A 83 -1.94 -9.46 -14.54
CA ARG A 83 -2.44 -8.95 -15.84
C ARG A 83 -3.83 -8.38 -15.71
N ILE A 84 -4.09 -7.35 -16.51
CA ILE A 84 -5.43 -6.89 -16.85
C ILE A 84 -5.69 -7.17 -18.32
N ARG A 85 -6.81 -7.80 -18.62
CA ARG A 85 -7.29 -8.07 -19.96
C ARG A 85 -8.67 -7.46 -20.12
N LEU A 86 -8.82 -6.64 -21.13
CA LEU A 86 -10.12 -6.11 -21.54
C LEU A 86 -10.40 -6.54 -22.97
N PHE A 87 -11.63 -6.92 -23.23
CA PHE A 87 -12.05 -7.17 -24.61
C PHE A 87 -13.50 -6.72 -24.83
N SER A 88 -13.74 -6.21 -26.02
CA SER A 88 -15.05 -5.79 -26.48
C SER A 88 -15.17 -6.01 -27.99
N TYR A 89 -16.39 -6.00 -28.48
CA TYR A 89 -16.68 -6.14 -29.90
C TYR A 89 -16.92 -4.76 -30.51
N VAL A 90 -16.44 -4.57 -31.74
CA VAL A 90 -16.83 -3.41 -32.55
C VAL A 90 -18.30 -3.61 -33.02
N ALA A 91 -19.09 -2.55 -33.03
CA ALA A 91 -20.56 -2.60 -33.19
C ALA A 91 -21.05 -3.48 -34.33
N ASP A 92 -20.32 -3.55 -35.44
CA ASP A 92 -20.72 -4.27 -36.64
C ASP A 92 -20.05 -5.62 -36.86
N SER A 93 -19.04 -5.96 -36.03
CA SER A 93 -18.21 -7.15 -36.21
C SER A 93 -18.11 -8.00 -34.93
N ARG A 94 -19.10 -8.86 -34.71
CA ARG A 94 -19.06 -9.86 -33.62
C ARG A 94 -17.99 -10.94 -33.81
N ARG A 95 -17.23 -10.92 -34.91
CA ARG A 95 -16.25 -11.97 -35.24
C ARG A 95 -14.85 -11.71 -34.68
N ASN A 96 -14.46 -10.44 -34.52
CA ASN A 96 -13.10 -10.07 -34.08
C ASN A 96 -13.17 -9.10 -32.87
N PRO A 97 -13.01 -9.61 -31.64
CA PRO A 97 -12.98 -8.73 -30.48
C PRO A 97 -11.68 -7.90 -30.46
N VAL A 98 -11.82 -6.64 -30.13
CA VAL A 98 -10.68 -5.79 -29.76
C VAL A 98 -10.22 -6.20 -28.37
N THR A 99 -8.97 -6.60 -28.23
CA THR A 99 -8.42 -7.04 -26.95
C THR A 99 -7.23 -6.19 -26.56
N VAL A 100 -7.25 -5.66 -25.34
CA VAL A 100 -6.13 -4.96 -24.73
C VAL A 100 -5.65 -5.76 -23.52
N VAL A 101 -4.36 -6.04 -23.47
CA VAL A 101 -3.71 -6.73 -22.34
C VAL A 101 -2.62 -5.82 -21.79
N ARG A 102 -2.60 -5.62 -20.47
CA ARG A 102 -1.50 -4.95 -19.79
C ARG A 102 -0.96 -5.81 -18.65
N VAL A 103 0.36 -5.81 -18.51
CA VAL A 103 1.04 -6.46 -17.38
C VAL A 103 1.03 -5.51 -16.20
N MET A 104 0.72 -6.03 -15.00
CA MET A 104 0.74 -5.24 -13.79
C MET A 104 2.18 -4.96 -13.36
N PRO A 105 2.54 -3.73 -13.03
CA PRO A 105 3.80 -3.44 -12.36
C PRO A 105 3.79 -4.00 -10.94
N ALA A 106 4.97 -4.05 -10.32
CA ALA A 106 5.06 -4.36 -8.89
C ALA A 106 4.16 -3.41 -8.07
N PRO A 107 3.42 -3.94 -7.08
CA PRO A 107 2.54 -3.12 -6.26
C PRO A 107 3.36 -2.06 -5.49
N VAL A 108 2.95 -0.82 -5.62
CA VAL A 108 3.52 0.32 -4.90
C VAL A 108 2.36 1.11 -4.31
N GLN A 109 2.37 1.29 -3.00
CA GLN A 109 1.35 2.07 -2.30
C GLN A 109 1.59 3.56 -2.56
N ASP A 110 1.02 4.07 -3.65
CA ASP A 110 1.10 5.48 -4.05
C ASP A 110 -0.28 6.12 -3.99
N PHE A 111 -0.63 6.66 -2.82
CA PHE A 111 -1.93 7.28 -2.59
C PHE A 111 -2.13 8.57 -3.39
N LEU A 112 -1.06 9.28 -3.74
CA LEU A 112 -1.18 10.46 -4.59
C LEU A 112 -1.57 10.07 -6.03
N ARG A 113 -0.98 9.01 -6.54
CA ARG A 113 -1.34 8.46 -7.86
C ARG A 113 -2.77 7.96 -7.88
N LEU A 114 -3.18 7.25 -6.82
CA LEU A 114 -4.55 6.78 -6.65
C LEU A 114 -5.54 7.94 -6.69
N ARG A 115 -5.29 9.02 -5.94
CA ARG A 115 -6.14 10.21 -5.92
C ARG A 115 -6.22 10.91 -7.28
N ARG A 116 -5.11 11.00 -8.02
CA ARG A 116 -5.09 11.59 -9.37
C ARG A 116 -5.93 10.77 -10.35
N VAL A 117 -5.84 9.44 -10.27
CA VAL A 117 -6.66 8.54 -11.10
C VAL A 117 -8.13 8.63 -10.71
N ASP A 118 -8.46 8.70 -9.41
CA ASP A 118 -9.81 8.89 -8.94
C ASP A 118 -10.43 10.20 -9.48
N THR A 119 -9.66 11.29 -9.46
CA THR A 119 -10.10 12.56 -10.06
C THR A 119 -10.32 12.42 -11.56
N LEU A 120 -9.45 11.73 -12.29
CA LEU A 120 -9.61 11.47 -13.72
C LEU A 120 -10.89 10.65 -13.99
N ILE A 121 -11.14 9.61 -13.19
CA ILE A 121 -12.37 8.81 -13.32
C ILE A 121 -13.61 9.69 -13.12
N ARG A 122 -13.65 10.52 -12.09
CA ARG A 122 -14.78 11.45 -11.86
C ARG A 122 -14.98 12.42 -13.01
N ASP A 123 -13.89 12.93 -13.59
CA ASP A 123 -13.97 13.82 -14.75
C ASP A 123 -14.51 13.10 -16.01
N ILE A 124 -14.11 11.85 -16.23
CA ILE A 124 -14.66 11.00 -17.29
C ILE A 124 -16.17 10.77 -17.06
N LEU A 125 -16.53 10.30 -15.86
CA LEU A 125 -17.93 10.00 -15.52
C LEU A 125 -18.86 11.21 -15.53
N SER A 126 -18.32 12.42 -15.35
CA SER A 126 -19.06 13.68 -15.44
C SER A 126 -19.01 14.32 -16.84
N GLY A 127 -18.38 13.68 -17.82
CA GLY A 127 -18.25 14.19 -19.19
C GLY A 127 -17.29 15.35 -19.38
N ARG A 128 -16.49 15.67 -18.36
CA ARG A 128 -15.50 16.77 -18.44
C ARG A 128 -14.20 16.37 -19.12
N ALA A 129 -13.97 15.10 -19.36
CA ALA A 129 -12.77 14.60 -20.01
C ALA A 129 -13.11 13.85 -21.29
N SER A 130 -12.66 14.36 -22.43
CA SER A 130 -12.70 13.64 -23.70
C SER A 130 -11.75 12.45 -23.67
N LEU A 131 -11.89 11.50 -24.60
CA LEU A 131 -11.01 10.34 -24.70
C LEU A 131 -9.53 10.74 -24.87
N VAL A 132 -9.25 11.75 -25.72
CA VAL A 132 -7.89 12.24 -25.97
C VAL A 132 -7.31 12.90 -24.72
N ASP A 133 -8.11 13.72 -24.03
CA ASP A 133 -7.70 14.36 -22.77
C ASP A 133 -7.45 13.32 -21.66
N ALA A 134 -8.35 12.34 -21.52
CA ALA A 134 -8.20 11.26 -20.57
C ALA A 134 -6.92 10.45 -20.81
N GLN A 135 -6.59 10.16 -22.08
CA GLN A 135 -5.36 9.46 -22.44
C GLN A 135 -4.10 10.28 -22.10
N ALA A 136 -4.12 11.58 -22.41
CA ALA A 136 -3.01 12.47 -22.11
C ALA A 136 -2.79 12.59 -20.59
N ARG A 137 -3.85 12.81 -19.81
CA ARG A 137 -3.79 12.87 -18.34
C ARG A 137 -3.33 11.56 -17.72
N LEU A 138 -3.85 10.41 -18.19
CA LEU A 138 -3.44 9.10 -17.71
C LEU A 138 -1.96 8.85 -17.97
N ASN A 139 -1.46 9.16 -19.15
CA ASN A 139 -0.04 9.07 -19.47
C ASN A 139 0.81 9.98 -18.57
N ALA A 140 0.36 11.21 -18.31
CA ALA A 140 1.01 12.10 -17.37
C ALA A 140 1.07 11.53 -15.95
N ILE A 141 0.00 10.87 -15.48
CA ILE A 141 -0.04 10.20 -14.17
C ILE A 141 0.93 9.02 -14.11
N ILE A 142 0.99 8.20 -15.16
CA ILE A 142 1.84 7.00 -15.22
C ILE A 142 3.33 7.39 -15.30
N THR A 143 3.65 8.41 -16.07
CA THR A 143 5.04 8.86 -16.29
C THR A 143 5.54 9.82 -15.22
N ALA A 144 4.64 10.35 -14.38
CA ALA A 144 5.04 11.27 -13.31
C ALA A 144 6.06 10.61 -12.37
N PRO A 145 7.16 11.30 -12.04
CA PRO A 145 8.08 10.80 -11.03
C PRO A 145 7.38 10.73 -9.66
N PRO A 146 7.84 9.86 -8.75
CA PRO A 146 7.30 9.80 -7.40
C PRO A 146 7.44 11.16 -6.71
N SER A 147 6.42 11.56 -5.95
CA SER A 147 6.38 12.86 -5.26
C SER A 147 7.44 13.03 -4.17
N LEU A 148 7.99 11.92 -3.69
CA LEU A 148 9.08 11.88 -2.72
C LEU A 148 10.27 11.13 -3.32
N GLY A 149 11.45 11.74 -3.20
CA GLY A 149 12.69 11.04 -3.46
C GLY A 149 12.99 9.98 -2.38
N LEU A 150 13.99 9.14 -2.63
CA LEU A 150 14.41 8.11 -1.68
C LEU A 150 14.65 8.66 -0.26
N VAL A 151 15.30 9.81 -0.16
CA VAL A 151 15.56 10.45 1.16
C VAL A 151 14.26 10.77 1.89
N GLY A 152 13.27 11.34 1.19
CA GLY A 152 11.97 11.66 1.80
C GLY A 152 11.22 10.42 2.28
N VAL A 153 11.29 9.33 1.52
CA VAL A 153 10.71 8.03 1.91
C VAL A 153 11.42 7.48 3.14
N VAL A 154 12.77 7.42 3.12
CA VAL A 154 13.57 6.94 4.27
C VAL A 154 13.27 7.77 5.52
N CYS A 155 13.26 9.11 5.43
CA CYS A 155 12.94 9.97 6.57
C CYS A 155 11.51 9.71 7.10
N SER A 156 10.53 9.48 6.24
CA SER A 156 9.17 9.16 6.68
C SER A 156 9.11 7.84 7.45
N TRP A 157 9.83 6.81 6.99
CA TRP A 157 9.95 5.54 7.69
C TRP A 157 10.77 5.64 8.99
N MET A 158 11.78 6.48 9.04
CA MET A 158 12.53 6.79 10.27
C MET A 158 11.59 7.37 11.34
N VAL A 159 10.81 8.39 10.98
CA VAL A 159 9.83 9.00 11.89
C VAL A 159 8.79 7.98 12.35
N LEU A 160 8.32 7.13 11.43
CA LEU A 160 7.38 6.07 11.77
C LEU A 160 7.97 5.13 12.84
N GLY A 161 9.17 4.60 12.65
CA GLY A 161 9.79 3.66 13.59
C GLY A 161 9.93 4.24 14.99
N GLY A 162 10.41 5.48 15.11
CA GLY A 162 10.51 6.18 16.40
C GLY A 162 9.14 6.43 17.04
N ALA A 163 8.16 6.89 16.25
CA ALA A 163 6.83 7.18 16.74
C ALA A 163 6.07 5.91 17.20
N VAL A 164 6.25 4.78 16.49
CA VAL A 164 5.67 3.50 16.94
C VAL A 164 6.34 3.01 18.23
N THR A 165 7.62 3.24 18.42
CA THR A 165 8.28 2.92 19.70
C THR A 165 7.65 3.69 20.85
N LEU A 166 7.35 4.97 20.68
CA LEU A 166 6.64 5.77 21.67
C LEU A 166 5.19 5.27 21.88
N LEU A 167 4.50 4.91 20.81
CA LEU A 167 3.16 4.32 20.87
C LEU A 167 3.15 3.02 21.72
N LEU A 168 4.18 2.16 21.57
CA LEU A 168 4.32 0.92 22.35
C LEU A 168 4.78 1.17 23.79
N GLY A 169 5.08 2.42 24.16
CA GLY A 169 5.51 2.81 25.49
C GLY A 169 7.03 2.66 25.73
N GLY A 170 7.80 2.69 24.64
CA GLY A 170 9.25 2.82 24.72
C GLY A 170 9.68 4.20 25.20
N ASP A 171 10.87 4.30 25.74
CA ASP A 171 11.50 5.55 26.14
C ASP A 171 12.08 6.31 24.94
N VAL A 172 12.50 7.55 25.18
CA VAL A 172 13.02 8.45 24.12
C VAL A 172 14.28 7.88 23.48
N TRP A 173 15.13 7.19 24.25
CA TRP A 173 16.35 6.59 23.72
C TRP A 173 16.06 5.39 22.81
N ALA A 174 15.11 4.54 23.20
CA ALA A 174 14.62 3.46 22.35
C ALA A 174 13.96 4.01 21.07
N ALA A 175 13.21 5.10 21.17
CA ALA A 175 12.62 5.76 20.02
C ALA A 175 13.69 6.32 19.06
N ALA A 176 14.73 6.95 19.60
CA ALA A 176 15.86 7.43 18.81
C ALA A 176 16.59 6.27 18.09
N ALA A 177 16.86 5.18 18.80
CA ALA A 177 17.48 3.98 18.23
C ALA A 177 16.61 3.38 17.12
N SER A 178 15.28 3.27 17.34
CA SER A 178 14.31 2.75 16.36
C SER A 178 14.21 3.64 15.13
N THR A 179 14.33 4.95 15.30
CA THR A 179 14.36 5.90 14.19
C THR A 179 15.52 5.60 13.25
N VAL A 180 16.72 5.44 13.81
CA VAL A 180 17.93 5.13 13.03
C VAL A 180 17.83 3.73 12.41
N ALA A 181 17.39 2.73 13.18
CA ALA A 181 17.24 1.35 12.72
C ALA A 181 16.27 1.25 11.53
N SER A 182 15.11 1.90 11.62
CA SER A 182 14.12 1.92 10.53
C SER A 182 14.67 2.55 9.26
N GLY A 183 15.41 3.65 9.40
CA GLY A 183 16.09 4.29 8.27
C GLY A 183 17.10 3.37 7.59
N LEU A 184 17.93 2.70 8.40
CA LEU A 184 18.94 1.76 7.91
C LEU A 184 18.31 0.57 7.18
N VAL A 185 17.26 -0.02 7.75
CA VAL A 185 16.51 -1.14 7.16
C VAL A 185 15.92 -0.77 5.81
N ILE A 186 15.24 0.38 5.73
CA ILE A 186 14.61 0.84 4.47
C ILE A 186 15.65 1.23 3.42
N TRP A 187 16.72 1.90 3.85
CA TRP A 187 17.82 2.22 2.95
C TRP A 187 18.45 0.95 2.38
N LEU A 188 18.73 -0.04 3.22
CA LEU A 188 19.27 -1.34 2.81
C LEU A 188 18.35 -2.05 1.82
N ALA A 189 17.04 -2.14 2.13
CA ALA A 189 16.04 -2.72 1.23
C ALA A 189 16.01 -2.00 -0.13
N ALA A 190 16.06 -0.67 -0.15
CA ALA A 190 16.11 0.12 -1.37
C ALA A 190 17.37 -0.12 -2.21
N VAL A 191 18.54 -0.25 -1.55
CA VAL A 191 19.81 -0.54 -2.24
C VAL A 191 19.80 -1.95 -2.84
N LEU A 192 19.33 -2.95 -2.08
CA LEU A 192 19.22 -4.33 -2.54
C LEU A 192 18.19 -4.46 -3.67
N GLY A 193 17.07 -3.76 -3.56
CA GLY A 193 16.05 -3.70 -4.62
C GLY A 193 16.59 -3.12 -5.93
N ARG A 194 17.41 -2.05 -5.86
CA ARG A 194 18.09 -1.48 -7.04
C ARG A 194 19.07 -2.45 -7.70
N ARG A 195 19.62 -3.40 -6.93
CA ARG A 195 20.49 -4.46 -7.46
C ARG A 195 19.73 -5.66 -8.00
N GLY A 196 18.39 -5.61 -8.01
CA GLY A 196 17.54 -6.66 -8.56
C GLY A 196 17.34 -7.87 -7.65
N LEU A 197 17.66 -7.78 -6.33
CA LEU A 197 17.38 -8.88 -5.41
C LEU A 197 15.86 -9.06 -5.24
N PRO A 198 15.35 -10.31 -5.22
CA PRO A 198 13.96 -10.60 -4.88
C PRO A 198 13.57 -10.07 -3.50
N LEU A 199 12.31 -9.67 -3.35
CA LEU A 199 11.78 -9.06 -2.13
C LEU A 199 11.98 -9.91 -0.87
N PHE A 200 11.91 -11.24 -1.01
CA PHE A 200 12.20 -12.18 0.07
C PHE A 200 13.59 -11.95 0.69
N PHE A 201 14.64 -11.89 -0.14
CA PHE A 201 16.01 -11.68 0.35
C PHE A 201 16.25 -10.26 0.88
N GLN A 202 15.54 -9.26 0.34
CA GLN A 202 15.57 -7.90 0.90
C GLN A 202 15.03 -7.90 2.32
N ASN A 203 13.96 -8.66 2.59
CA ASN A 203 13.36 -8.77 3.92
C ASN A 203 14.20 -9.60 4.88
N VAL A 204 14.85 -10.67 4.42
CA VAL A 204 15.86 -11.40 5.22
C VAL A 204 16.98 -10.45 5.65
N ALA A 205 17.54 -9.69 4.70
CA ALA A 205 18.62 -8.75 5.00
C ALA A 205 18.15 -7.60 5.92
N GLY A 206 16.92 -7.12 5.75
CA GLY A 206 16.34 -6.09 6.60
C GLY A 206 16.11 -6.57 8.03
N GLY A 207 15.53 -7.77 8.21
CA GLY A 207 15.33 -8.40 9.52
C GLY A 207 16.66 -8.68 10.24
N PHE A 208 17.65 -9.19 9.51
CA PHE A 208 19.00 -9.39 10.00
C PHE A 208 19.63 -8.06 10.49
N CYS A 209 19.57 -7.03 9.66
CA CYS A 209 20.10 -5.71 9.98
C CYS A 209 19.43 -5.13 11.23
N ALA A 210 18.10 -5.26 11.36
CA ALA A 210 17.35 -4.80 12.51
C ALA A 210 17.80 -5.48 13.81
N ALA A 211 18.00 -6.80 13.79
CA ALA A 211 18.42 -7.58 14.97
C ALA A 211 19.87 -7.25 15.39
N VAL A 212 20.81 -7.22 14.44
CA VAL A 212 22.21 -6.90 14.71
C VAL A 212 22.35 -5.46 15.21
N PHE A 213 21.66 -4.50 14.60
CA PHE A 213 21.66 -3.11 15.04
C PHE A 213 21.11 -2.97 16.47
N ALA A 214 19.96 -3.61 16.76
CA ALA A 214 19.37 -3.57 18.10
C ALA A 214 20.29 -4.16 19.15
N SER A 215 20.99 -5.25 18.83
CA SER A 215 22.00 -5.87 19.70
C SER A 215 23.16 -4.92 19.95
N ALA A 216 23.71 -4.30 18.92
CA ALA A 216 24.82 -3.34 19.04
C ALA A 216 24.42 -2.12 19.90
N VAL A 217 23.23 -1.57 19.68
CA VAL A 217 22.73 -0.41 20.45
C VAL A 217 22.44 -0.78 21.90
N TYR A 218 21.93 -1.99 22.17
CA TYR A 218 21.71 -2.48 23.52
C TYR A 218 23.01 -2.54 24.30
N HIS A 219 24.09 -3.13 23.75
CA HIS A 219 25.39 -3.22 24.40
C HIS A 219 26.08 -1.86 24.58
N ALA A 220 25.97 -0.99 23.57
CA ALA A 220 26.42 0.39 23.69
C ALA A 220 25.67 1.13 24.82
N GLY A 221 24.39 0.88 24.98
CA GLY A 221 23.55 1.42 26.05
C GLY A 221 24.01 0.94 27.43
N LEU A 222 24.33 -0.33 27.56
CA LEU A 222 24.87 -0.88 28.84
C LEU A 222 26.15 -0.19 29.30
N VAL A 223 27.06 0.15 28.38
CA VAL A 223 28.29 0.86 28.67
C VAL A 223 28.02 2.27 29.22
N VAL A 224 26.95 2.92 28.74
CA VAL A 224 26.55 4.29 29.14
C VAL A 224 25.56 4.27 30.32
N GLY A 225 25.15 3.08 30.79
CA GLY A 225 24.13 2.94 31.85
C GLY A 225 22.69 3.13 31.41
N LEU A 226 22.43 3.01 30.12
CA LEU A 226 21.07 3.10 29.52
C LEU A 226 20.49 1.70 29.30
N LEU A 227 19.41 1.38 29.99
CA LEU A 227 18.67 0.12 29.81
C LEU A 227 17.69 0.24 28.61
N LEU A 228 18.19 -0.05 27.43
CA LEU A 228 17.38 -0.08 26.21
C LEU A 228 16.65 -1.43 26.08
N ARG A 229 15.44 -1.43 25.50
CA ARG A 229 14.69 -2.65 25.18
C ARG A 229 14.91 -3.02 23.71
N PRO A 230 15.82 -3.94 23.39
CA PRO A 230 16.17 -4.25 22.00
C PRO A 230 15.01 -4.87 21.24
N SER A 231 14.10 -5.60 21.90
CA SER A 231 12.90 -6.16 21.31
C SER A 231 11.99 -5.09 20.68
N MET A 232 11.86 -3.93 21.31
CA MET A 232 11.11 -2.80 20.75
C MET A 232 11.81 -2.23 19.51
N VAL A 233 13.13 -2.08 19.55
CA VAL A 233 13.90 -1.58 18.41
C VAL A 233 13.78 -2.53 17.22
N ILE A 234 13.88 -3.84 17.42
CA ILE A 234 13.67 -4.84 16.36
C ILE A 234 12.23 -4.72 15.82
N ALA A 235 11.22 -4.82 16.69
CA ALA A 235 9.82 -4.84 16.28
C ALA A 235 9.43 -3.60 15.46
N THR A 236 9.85 -2.41 15.91
CA THR A 236 9.48 -1.16 15.27
C THR A 236 10.27 -0.88 13.98
N SER A 237 11.52 -1.32 13.88
CA SER A 237 12.31 -1.15 12.66
C SER A 237 11.89 -2.08 11.53
N ILE A 238 11.31 -3.26 11.83
CA ILE A 238 10.80 -4.18 10.81
C ILE A 238 9.36 -3.88 10.36
N ILE A 239 8.66 -2.97 11.03
CA ILE A 239 7.25 -2.64 10.68
C ILE A 239 7.09 -2.25 9.22
N ALA A 240 8.07 -1.55 8.66
CA ALA A 240 8.08 -1.16 7.26
C ALA A 240 8.19 -2.35 6.29
N LEU A 241 8.77 -3.46 6.75
CA LEU A 241 8.92 -4.69 5.97
C LEU A 241 7.68 -5.60 6.09
N LEU A 242 6.83 -5.38 7.09
CA LEU A 242 5.64 -6.19 7.30
C LEU A 242 4.57 -5.90 6.26
N ALA A 243 4.06 -6.94 5.66
CA ALA A 243 3.08 -6.88 4.59
C ALA A 243 1.63 -6.78 5.11
N GLY A 244 1.37 -5.98 6.16
CA GLY A 244 0.06 -5.89 6.80
C GLY A 244 -1.05 -5.48 5.83
N LEU A 245 -0.80 -4.48 4.99
CA LEU A 245 -1.78 -4.02 4.01
C LEU A 245 -2.04 -5.06 2.92
N THR A 246 -1.00 -5.79 2.47
CA THR A 246 -1.14 -6.87 1.49
C THR A 246 -1.92 -8.05 2.05
N LEU A 247 -1.82 -8.35 3.35
CA LEU A 247 -2.63 -9.36 4.02
C LEU A 247 -4.12 -8.98 4.01
N VAL A 248 -4.45 -7.75 4.37
CA VAL A 248 -5.83 -7.25 4.33
C VAL A 248 -6.38 -7.32 2.90
N GLN A 249 -5.59 -6.91 1.90
CA GLN A 249 -5.97 -7.00 0.50
C GLN A 249 -6.13 -8.46 0.02
N ALA A 250 -5.29 -9.39 0.50
CA ALA A 250 -5.41 -10.80 0.20
C ALA A 250 -6.74 -11.37 0.68
N ILE A 251 -7.10 -11.11 1.95
CA ILE A 251 -8.36 -11.53 2.55
C ILE A 251 -9.54 -10.88 1.80
N HIS A 252 -9.48 -9.57 1.56
CA HIS A 252 -10.55 -8.86 0.87
C HIS A 252 -10.79 -9.41 -0.54
N ASN A 253 -9.73 -9.66 -1.32
CA ASN A 253 -9.86 -10.28 -2.65
C ASN A 253 -10.42 -11.70 -2.55
N GLY A 254 -10.04 -12.48 -1.54
CA GLY A 254 -10.55 -13.83 -1.32
C GLY A 254 -12.06 -13.86 -1.06
N VAL A 255 -12.57 -12.89 -0.29
CA VAL A 255 -14.00 -12.75 0.04
C VAL A 255 -14.78 -12.11 -1.12
N SER A 256 -14.15 -11.24 -1.92
CA SER A 256 -14.78 -10.46 -3.00
C SER A 256 -14.69 -11.12 -4.37
N PHE A 257 -14.91 -12.42 -4.47
CA PHE A 257 -14.98 -13.19 -5.72
C PHE A 257 -13.70 -13.22 -6.57
N ALA A 258 -12.54 -12.94 -5.96
CA ALA A 258 -11.24 -13.06 -6.61
C ALA A 258 -10.28 -13.99 -5.83
N PRO A 259 -10.67 -15.26 -5.54
CA PRO A 259 -9.92 -16.16 -4.65
C PRO A 259 -8.51 -16.47 -5.17
N VAL A 260 -8.31 -16.58 -6.48
CA VAL A 260 -7.00 -16.85 -7.08
C VAL A 260 -6.03 -15.69 -6.77
N THR A 261 -6.47 -14.44 -6.95
CA THR A 261 -5.66 -13.27 -6.62
C THR A 261 -5.46 -13.14 -5.10
N GLY A 262 -6.50 -13.46 -4.30
CA GLY A 262 -6.41 -13.49 -2.85
C GLY A 262 -5.34 -14.47 -2.37
N ASN A 263 -5.35 -15.71 -2.88
CA ASN A 263 -4.35 -16.72 -2.54
C ASN A 263 -2.94 -16.34 -2.98
N ALA A 264 -2.77 -15.79 -4.18
CA ALA A 264 -1.46 -15.34 -4.65
C ALA A 264 -0.89 -14.25 -3.73
N ARG A 265 -1.69 -13.23 -3.36
CA ARG A 265 -1.28 -12.17 -2.42
C ARG A 265 -1.02 -12.70 -1.01
N PHE A 266 -1.80 -13.69 -0.55
CA PHE A 266 -1.59 -14.34 0.74
C PHE A 266 -0.26 -15.08 0.77
N PHE A 267 0.06 -15.83 -0.28
CA PHE A 267 1.34 -16.53 -0.40
C PHE A 267 2.53 -15.55 -0.43
N ASP A 268 2.44 -14.47 -1.19
CA ASP A 268 3.45 -13.40 -1.17
C ASP A 268 3.64 -12.81 0.23
N THR A 269 2.53 -12.57 0.95
CA THR A 269 2.59 -12.07 2.33
C THR A 269 3.31 -13.05 3.26
N MET A 270 3.03 -14.35 3.12
CA MET A 270 3.71 -15.41 3.88
C MET A 270 5.21 -15.44 3.60
N LEU A 271 5.61 -15.36 2.32
CA LEU A 271 7.02 -15.31 1.93
C LEU A 271 7.73 -14.07 2.50
N ILE A 272 7.11 -12.90 2.37
CA ILE A 272 7.65 -11.63 2.87
C ILE A 272 7.86 -11.71 4.38
N THR A 273 6.83 -12.14 5.12
CA THR A 273 6.88 -12.27 6.59
C THR A 273 7.89 -13.34 7.01
N GLY A 274 7.90 -14.48 6.34
CA GLY A 274 8.90 -15.55 6.57
C GLY A 274 10.33 -15.07 6.37
N GLY A 275 10.57 -14.23 5.34
CA GLY A 275 11.87 -13.60 5.11
C GLY A 275 12.31 -12.71 6.29
N VAL A 276 11.40 -11.87 6.81
CA VAL A 276 11.68 -11.02 7.98
C VAL A 276 12.01 -11.88 9.20
N VAL A 277 11.19 -12.89 9.50
CA VAL A 277 11.39 -13.79 10.66
C VAL A 277 12.72 -14.53 10.55
N ALA A 278 13.02 -15.08 9.38
CA ALA A 278 14.31 -15.75 9.14
C ALA A 278 15.49 -14.79 9.33
N GLY A 279 15.37 -13.57 8.81
CA GLY A 279 16.41 -12.54 8.96
C GLY A 279 16.67 -12.18 10.43
N VAL A 280 15.60 -11.95 11.19
CA VAL A 280 15.68 -11.63 12.62
C VAL A 280 16.31 -12.80 13.38
N ALA A 281 15.88 -14.04 13.12
CA ALA A 281 16.41 -15.24 13.77
C ALA A 281 17.93 -15.37 13.52
N ILE A 282 18.36 -15.26 12.26
CA ILE A 282 19.79 -15.30 11.90
C ILE A 282 20.56 -14.16 12.60
N GLY A 283 19.97 -12.95 12.65
CA GLY A 283 20.61 -11.81 13.30
C GLY A 283 20.78 -12.00 14.81
N ILE A 284 19.82 -12.62 15.48
CA ILE A 284 19.90 -12.95 16.91
C ILE A 284 20.99 -14.00 17.13
N GLU A 285 21.03 -15.08 16.35
CA GLU A 285 22.07 -16.12 16.46
C GLU A 285 23.47 -15.57 16.24
N VAL A 286 23.65 -14.72 15.24
CA VAL A 286 24.92 -14.03 14.98
C VAL A 286 25.30 -13.14 16.17
N SER A 287 24.34 -12.45 16.79
CA SER A 287 24.61 -11.63 17.98
C SER A 287 25.08 -12.47 19.16
N VAL A 288 24.51 -13.66 19.35
CA VAL A 288 24.97 -14.62 20.37
C VAL A 288 26.40 -15.09 20.07
N LEU A 289 26.71 -15.41 18.82
CA LEU A 289 28.05 -15.84 18.39
C LEU A 289 29.11 -14.75 18.62
N LEU A 290 28.70 -13.49 18.47
CA LEU A 290 29.56 -12.32 18.72
C LEU A 290 29.69 -11.97 20.22
N HIS A 291 29.15 -12.79 21.11
CA HIS A 291 29.12 -12.57 22.56
C HIS A 291 28.33 -11.31 22.97
N VAL A 292 27.30 -10.97 22.18
CA VAL A 292 26.39 -9.82 22.38
C VAL A 292 24.96 -10.33 22.53
N PRO A 293 24.63 -11.21 23.51
CA PRO A 293 23.31 -11.80 23.62
C PRO A 293 22.27 -10.75 23.97
N LEU A 294 21.08 -10.92 23.38
CA LEU A 294 19.92 -10.09 23.67
C LEU A 294 19.19 -10.58 24.94
N PRO A 295 18.62 -9.67 25.76
CA PRO A 295 17.78 -10.06 26.89
C PRO A 295 16.48 -10.68 26.40
N PRO A 296 15.68 -11.35 27.29
CA PRO A 296 14.36 -11.85 26.94
C PRO A 296 13.49 -10.80 26.26
N MET A 297 12.76 -11.21 25.23
CA MET A 297 11.98 -10.28 24.41
C MET A 297 10.72 -9.81 25.13
N GLU A 298 10.69 -8.54 25.55
CA GLU A 298 9.53 -7.82 26.02
C GLU A 298 9.13 -6.78 24.97
N THR A 299 7.92 -6.88 24.42
CA THR A 299 7.46 -6.01 23.33
C THR A 299 6.54 -4.88 23.79
N ILE A 300 5.91 -5.00 24.96
CA ILE A 300 4.95 -4.03 25.46
C ILE A 300 5.33 -3.61 26.89
N ALA A 301 5.48 -2.30 27.11
CA ALA A 301 5.60 -1.76 28.46
C ALA A 301 4.23 -1.75 29.14
N ALA A 302 4.21 -2.01 30.45
CA ALA A 302 2.97 -1.94 31.23
C ALA A 302 2.26 -0.58 31.03
N PRO A 303 0.92 -0.57 30.86
CA PRO A 303 0.17 0.66 30.70
C PRO A 303 0.31 1.55 31.95
N ASN A 304 0.70 2.80 31.72
CA ASN A 304 0.78 3.82 32.76
C ASN A 304 0.01 5.06 32.24
N LEU A 305 -0.92 5.58 33.01
CA LEU A 305 -1.72 6.75 32.66
C LEU A 305 -0.84 7.98 32.33
N ALA A 306 0.27 8.16 33.02
CA ALA A 306 1.22 9.26 32.73
C ALA A 306 1.87 9.14 31.34
N SER A 307 1.98 7.94 30.78
CA SER A 307 2.51 7.70 29.45
C SER A 307 1.45 7.69 28.33
N ALA A 308 0.16 7.72 28.67
CA ALA A 308 -0.93 7.62 27.69
C ALA A 308 -0.89 8.75 26.65
N THR A 309 -0.63 9.97 27.08
CA THR A 309 -0.52 11.14 26.17
C THR A 309 0.60 10.96 25.15
N ILE A 310 1.79 10.50 25.60
CA ILE A 310 2.94 10.25 24.71
C ILE A 310 2.61 9.14 23.73
N ARG A 311 1.94 8.09 24.16
CA ARG A 311 1.50 6.97 23.31
C ARG A 311 0.49 7.42 22.26
N VAL A 312 -0.52 8.20 22.66
CA VAL A 312 -1.52 8.78 21.73
C VAL A 312 -0.88 9.67 20.69
N LEU A 313 0.02 10.55 21.11
CA LEU A 313 0.77 11.42 20.18
C LEU A 313 1.70 10.59 19.28
N GLY A 314 2.36 9.57 19.82
CA GLY A 314 3.16 8.61 19.06
C GLY A 314 2.34 7.93 17.97
N GLY A 315 1.11 7.49 18.27
CA GLY A 315 0.19 6.91 17.31
C GLY A 315 -0.21 7.87 16.19
N ALA A 316 -0.52 9.12 16.55
CA ALA A 316 -0.87 10.16 15.58
C ALA A 316 0.30 10.47 14.62
N VAL A 317 1.51 10.65 15.16
CA VAL A 317 2.72 10.88 14.37
C VAL A 317 3.07 9.66 13.50
N ALA A 318 2.94 8.45 14.03
CA ALA A 318 3.19 7.22 13.29
C ALA A 318 2.25 7.11 12.08
N SER A 319 0.96 7.35 12.27
CA SER A 319 -0.03 7.32 11.17
C SER A 319 0.24 8.39 10.11
N ALA A 320 0.57 9.60 10.52
CA ALA A 320 0.95 10.69 9.62
C ALA A 320 2.22 10.35 8.82
N ALA A 321 3.23 9.80 9.48
CA ALA A 321 4.48 9.38 8.86
C ALA A 321 4.26 8.22 7.88
N PHE A 322 3.40 7.24 8.21
CA PHE A 322 3.01 6.16 7.31
C PHE A 322 2.31 6.68 6.06
N ALA A 323 1.32 7.57 6.22
CA ALA A 323 0.64 8.18 5.09
C ALA A 323 1.64 8.91 4.17
N ARG A 324 2.61 9.62 4.76
CA ARG A 324 3.66 10.31 4.01
C ARG A 324 4.61 9.35 3.30
N ALA A 325 5.00 8.25 3.96
CA ALA A 325 5.81 7.19 3.36
C ALA A 325 5.12 6.53 2.15
N CYS A 326 3.78 6.48 2.15
CA CYS A 326 2.94 6.03 1.04
C CYS A 326 2.57 7.14 0.05
N TYR A 327 3.35 8.22 -0.02
CA TYR A 327 3.21 9.34 -0.96
C TYR A 327 1.90 10.13 -0.83
N ALA A 328 1.20 10.08 0.31
CA ALA A 328 0.01 10.87 0.51
C ALA A 328 0.30 12.38 0.49
N ASP A 329 -0.65 13.18 0.08
CA ASP A 329 -0.60 14.63 0.15
C ASP A 329 -0.76 15.13 1.60
N TRP A 330 -0.35 16.37 1.87
CA TRP A 330 -0.32 16.93 3.22
C TRP A 330 -1.67 16.95 3.93
N LEU A 331 -2.77 17.15 3.19
CA LEU A 331 -4.11 17.09 3.75
C LEU A 331 -4.45 15.69 4.26
N SER A 332 -4.17 14.67 3.45
CA SER A 332 -4.39 13.27 3.83
C SER A 332 -3.49 12.84 4.99
N VAL A 333 -2.25 13.34 5.05
CA VAL A 333 -1.34 13.14 6.18
C VAL A 333 -1.93 13.72 7.47
N GLY A 334 -2.46 14.93 7.42
CA GLY A 334 -3.13 15.58 8.58
C GLY A 334 -4.36 14.80 9.04
N VAL A 335 -5.23 14.42 8.11
CA VAL A 335 -6.43 13.61 8.41
C VAL A 335 -6.06 12.25 9.00
N SER A 336 -5.05 11.57 8.45
CA SER A 336 -4.56 10.29 8.97
C SER A 336 -4.06 10.40 10.42
N GLY A 337 -3.27 11.45 10.71
CA GLY A 337 -2.79 11.72 12.07
C GLY A 337 -3.94 12.00 13.04
N LEU A 338 -4.92 12.83 12.65
CA LEU A 338 -6.09 13.15 13.48
C LEU A 338 -6.96 11.89 13.73
N THR A 339 -7.19 11.07 12.73
CA THR A 339 -7.96 9.81 12.88
C THR A 339 -7.26 8.87 13.86
N ALA A 340 -5.94 8.74 13.75
CA ALA A 340 -5.15 7.91 14.67
C ALA A 340 -5.15 8.49 16.09
N LEU A 341 -5.11 9.80 16.25
CA LEU A 341 -5.19 10.46 17.54
C LEU A 341 -6.53 10.15 18.24
N VAL A 342 -7.64 10.27 17.50
CA VAL A 342 -8.97 9.93 18.04
C VAL A 342 -9.05 8.44 18.38
N GLY A 343 -8.64 7.56 17.47
CA GLY A 343 -8.67 6.11 17.70
C GLY A 343 -7.82 5.68 18.89
N SER A 344 -6.60 6.20 19.01
CA SER A 344 -5.72 5.92 20.15
C SER A 344 -6.29 6.47 21.46
N SER A 345 -6.90 7.67 21.43
CA SER A 345 -7.53 8.24 22.62
C SER A 345 -8.70 7.40 23.12
N VAL A 346 -9.57 6.94 22.20
CA VAL A 346 -10.68 6.03 22.54
C VAL A 346 -10.16 4.72 23.10
N PHE A 347 -9.12 4.14 22.50
CA PHE A 347 -8.50 2.90 22.98
C PHE A 347 -8.02 3.04 24.44
N TYR A 348 -7.29 4.12 24.76
CA TYR A 348 -6.79 4.35 26.13
C TYR A 348 -7.86 4.79 27.11
N PHE A 349 -8.98 5.34 26.64
CA PHE A 349 -10.12 5.66 27.50
C PHE A 349 -10.92 4.40 27.89
N MET A 350 -10.91 3.35 27.03
CA MET A 350 -11.63 2.10 27.26
C MET A 350 -10.82 1.07 28.08
N LEU A 351 -9.50 1.25 28.22
CA LEU A 351 -8.61 0.43 29.07
C LEU A 351 -8.61 0.90 30.53
#